data_5f43f61dedb301536c1e560a3faf5a4c
#
_entry.id   5f43f61dedb301536c1e560a3faf5a4c
#
_cell.length_a   1.000
_cell.length_b   1.000
_cell.length_c   1.000
_cell.angle_alpha   90.00
_cell.angle_beta   90.00
_cell.angle_gamma   90.00
#
_symmetry.space_group_name_H-M   'P 1'
#
loop_
_entity.id
_entity.type
_entity.pdbx_description
1 polymer ?
#
loop_
_entity_poly.entity_id
_entity_poly.type
_entity_poly.pdbx_seq_one_letter_code
_entity_poly.pdbx_strand_id
1 'polypeptide(L)'
;NPSENVIVSPPQLETPEIKAAGKSIEVKLLDSLKANTTYTIDFSDAISDNNEGNPLGNYTYSFSTGAEIDTMEVSGYVVAAQNLEPVKGILVGLYANQADSAFQKLPMLRVSRTDSRGHFVIKGVKQGSYRVYALQDMDGNYQFTQKSEMIAFNHDTITTSMKGDIRQDTLWTDSLHIADIKRVGYTHFLPDDITLRAFN
;
A
#
# COMPACT_ATOMS: atom_id res chain seq x y z
N ASN A 1 1.48 17.07 8.89
CA ASN A 1 0.67 16.23 9.81
C ASN A 1 1.04 14.77 9.56
N PRO A 2 1.76 14.08 10.49
CA PRO A 2 2.17 12.69 10.27
C PRO A 2 0.99 11.74 10.08
N SER A 3 -0.17 12.03 10.65
CA SER A 3 -1.37 11.18 10.53
C SER A 3 -1.93 11.07 9.11
N GLU A 4 -1.68 12.05 8.24
CA GLU A 4 -2.18 12.05 6.86
C GLU A 4 -1.39 11.13 5.93
N ASN A 5 -0.14 10.84 6.29
CA ASN A 5 0.78 10.05 5.48
C ASN A 5 0.90 8.59 5.96
N VAL A 6 0.33 8.26 7.12
CA VAL A 6 0.40 6.91 7.67
C VAL A 6 -0.86 6.14 7.31
N ILE A 7 -0.70 4.95 6.74
CA ILE A 7 -1.81 4.07 6.40
C ILE A 7 -1.71 2.77 7.19
N VAL A 8 -2.80 2.42 7.85
CA VAL A 8 -2.96 1.14 8.52
C VAL A 8 -3.79 0.21 7.66
N SER A 9 -3.33 -1.02 7.48
CA SER A 9 -4.04 -2.04 6.73
C SER A 9 -4.12 -3.35 7.53
N PRO A 10 -5.32 -3.92 7.74
CA PRO A 10 -6.64 -3.48 7.27
C PRO A 10 -7.00 -2.06 7.73
N PRO A 11 -7.84 -1.34 6.94
CA PRO A 11 -8.20 0.04 7.27
C PRO A 11 -8.87 0.14 8.63
N GLN A 12 -8.62 1.26 9.31
CA GLN A 12 -9.19 1.60 10.61
C GLN A 12 -10.24 2.68 10.40
N LEU A 13 -11.41 2.54 11.01
CA LEU A 13 -12.47 3.56 10.95
C LEU A 13 -12.12 4.75 11.84
N GLU A 14 -11.54 4.48 13.02
CA GLU A 14 -11.02 5.52 13.88
C GLU A 14 -9.57 5.84 13.52
N THR A 15 -9.28 7.11 13.27
CA THR A 15 -7.91 7.55 12.91
C THR A 15 -6.93 7.21 14.03
N PRO A 16 -5.85 6.47 13.74
CA PRO A 16 -4.84 6.11 14.73
C PRO A 16 -4.20 7.35 15.37
N GLU A 17 -3.95 7.30 16.67
CA GLU A 17 -3.14 8.31 17.34
C GLU A 17 -1.65 8.04 17.06
N ILE A 18 -0.95 9.03 16.50
CA ILE A 18 0.48 8.93 16.19
C ILE A 18 1.23 10.01 16.93
N LYS A 19 2.21 9.62 17.73
CA LYS A 19 3.04 10.52 18.54
C LYS A 19 4.52 10.20 18.32
N ALA A 20 5.30 11.24 18.07
CA ALA A 20 6.76 11.16 18.10
C ALA A 20 7.24 11.44 19.54
N ALA A 21 8.02 10.52 20.11
CA ALA A 21 8.57 10.62 21.46
C ALA A 21 10.09 10.35 21.41
N GLY A 22 10.88 11.40 21.26
CA GLY A 22 12.31 11.32 21.15
C GLY A 22 12.76 10.53 19.92
N LYS A 23 13.26 9.32 20.11
CA LYS A 23 13.73 8.41 19.04
C LYS A 23 12.70 7.32 18.70
N SER A 24 11.49 7.43 19.20
CA SER A 24 10.41 6.45 18.98
C SER A 24 9.19 7.09 18.38
N ILE A 25 8.44 6.30 17.63
CA ILE A 25 7.10 6.65 17.15
C ILE A 25 6.14 5.69 17.83
N GLU A 26 5.16 6.26 18.53
CA GLU A 26 4.07 5.49 19.12
C GLU A 26 2.85 5.60 18.21
N VAL A 27 2.32 4.44 17.83
CA VAL A 27 1.08 4.33 17.05
C VAL A 27 0.07 3.56 17.88
N LYS A 28 -1.03 4.21 18.22
CA LYS A 28 -2.13 3.61 18.96
C LYS A 28 -3.31 3.41 18.03
N LEU A 29 -3.65 2.15 17.77
CA LEU A 29 -4.85 1.76 17.02
C LEU A 29 -6.05 1.83 17.97
N LEU A 30 -7.11 2.51 17.55
CA LEU A 30 -8.30 2.75 18.36
C LEU A 30 -9.37 1.70 18.11
N ASP A 31 -9.45 1.18 16.89
CA ASP A 31 -10.35 0.08 16.55
C ASP A 31 -9.92 -1.24 17.22
N SER A 32 -10.90 -2.08 17.54
CA SER A 32 -10.63 -3.43 18.01
C SER A 32 -9.93 -4.27 16.94
N LEU A 33 -8.80 -4.87 17.28
CA LEU A 33 -8.04 -5.70 16.37
C LEU A 33 -8.77 -7.01 16.06
N LYS A 34 -8.81 -7.38 14.78
CA LYS A 34 -9.36 -8.66 14.33
C LYS A 34 -8.38 -9.79 14.67
N ALA A 35 -8.89 -10.93 15.14
CA ALA A 35 -8.08 -12.10 15.42
C ALA A 35 -7.49 -12.71 14.13
N ASN A 36 -6.33 -13.36 14.23
CA ASN A 36 -5.64 -14.05 13.14
C ASN A 36 -5.47 -13.17 11.89
N THR A 37 -5.07 -11.91 12.11
CA THR A 37 -5.00 -10.89 11.06
C THR A 37 -3.62 -10.24 11.06
N THR A 38 -3.00 -10.18 9.90
CA THR A 38 -1.78 -9.40 9.68
C THR A 38 -2.14 -7.93 9.53
N TYR A 39 -1.49 -7.08 10.31
CA TYR A 39 -1.58 -5.63 10.21
C TYR A 39 -0.29 -5.07 9.64
N THR A 40 -0.41 -4.07 8.77
CA THR A 40 0.72 -3.28 8.28
C THR A 40 0.47 -1.81 8.58
N ILE A 41 1.49 -1.11 9.04
CA ILE A 41 1.51 0.33 9.24
C ILE A 41 2.54 0.88 8.27
N ASP A 42 2.07 1.52 7.22
CA ASP A 42 2.91 2.14 6.20
C ASP A 42 3.09 3.61 6.55
N PHE A 43 4.33 3.99 6.82
CA PHE A 43 4.70 5.35 7.17
C PHE A 43 5.04 6.21 5.93
N SER A 44 5.14 5.59 4.76
CA SER A 44 5.55 6.30 3.53
C SER A 44 6.76 7.21 3.79
N ASP A 45 6.62 8.52 3.56
CA ASP A 45 7.64 9.53 3.80
C ASP A 45 7.46 10.28 5.15
N ALA A 46 6.60 9.76 6.04
CA ALA A 46 6.30 10.44 7.32
C ALA A 46 7.46 10.37 8.33
N ILE A 47 8.40 9.44 8.14
CA ILE A 47 9.57 9.29 9.00
C ILE A 47 10.76 9.94 8.30
N SER A 48 11.36 10.94 8.95
CA SER A 48 12.59 11.59 8.50
C SER A 48 13.58 11.71 9.65
N ASP A 49 14.86 11.83 9.34
CA ASP A 49 15.86 12.13 10.37
C ASP A 49 15.67 13.56 10.92
N ASN A 50 16.13 13.77 12.17
CA ASN A 50 15.97 15.03 12.86
C ASN A 50 17.00 16.11 12.46
N ASN A 51 18.05 15.75 11.75
CA ASN A 51 19.16 16.66 11.46
C ASN A 51 19.03 17.28 10.06
N GLU A 52 18.84 16.43 9.04
CA GLU A 52 18.83 16.84 7.64
C GLU A 52 17.45 16.77 7.02
N GLY A 53 16.48 16.15 7.71
CA GLY A 53 15.12 15.98 7.22
C GLY A 53 14.98 14.95 6.10
N ASN A 54 16.02 14.10 5.90
CA ASN A 54 15.98 13.06 4.89
C ASN A 54 14.92 12.01 5.24
N PRO A 55 13.97 11.72 4.34
CA PRO A 55 12.96 10.70 4.61
C PRO A 55 13.61 9.31 4.66
N LEU A 56 13.18 8.48 5.62
CA LEU A 56 13.54 7.07 5.67
C LEU A 56 13.01 6.32 4.43
N GLY A 57 11.90 6.81 3.87
CA GLY A 57 11.25 6.31 2.67
C GLY A 57 10.66 4.91 2.81
N ASN A 58 9.40 4.74 2.46
CA ASN A 58 8.71 3.46 2.30
C ASN A 58 8.83 2.47 3.48
N TYR A 59 8.99 2.97 4.71
CA TYR A 59 9.06 2.10 5.88
C TYR A 59 7.68 1.56 6.24
N THR A 60 7.56 0.25 6.30
CA THR A 60 6.35 -0.46 6.70
C THR A 60 6.64 -1.36 7.89
N TYR A 61 5.90 -1.19 8.97
CA TYR A 61 5.92 -2.10 10.12
C TYR A 61 4.79 -3.11 9.99
N SER A 62 5.08 -4.39 10.23
CA SER A 62 4.09 -5.47 10.15
C SER A 62 4.04 -6.28 11.43
N PHE A 63 2.83 -6.63 11.86
CA PHE A 63 2.60 -7.54 12.98
C PHE A 63 1.35 -8.39 12.74
N SER A 64 1.18 -9.46 13.49
CA SER A 64 -0.01 -10.31 13.42
C SER A 64 -0.63 -10.51 14.79
N THR A 65 -1.96 -10.59 14.82
CA THR A 65 -2.73 -11.00 15.99
C THR A 65 -2.90 -12.52 16.07
N GLY A 66 -2.33 -13.26 15.12
CA GLY A 66 -2.29 -14.71 15.05
C GLY A 66 -0.87 -15.26 15.06
N ALA A 67 -0.73 -16.57 14.80
CA ALA A 67 0.56 -17.26 14.79
C ALA A 67 1.38 -16.98 13.51
N GLU A 68 0.75 -16.54 12.44
CA GLU A 68 1.37 -16.35 11.13
C GLU A 68 1.28 -14.89 10.69
N ILE A 69 2.28 -14.44 9.93
CA ILE A 69 2.29 -13.15 9.25
C ILE A 69 2.16 -13.41 7.75
N ASP A 70 1.16 -12.78 7.13
CA ASP A 70 1.00 -12.81 5.68
C ASP A 70 2.07 -11.91 5.05
N THR A 71 2.74 -12.40 4.02
CA THR A 71 3.91 -11.76 3.43
C THR A 71 3.79 -11.40 1.96
N MET A 72 2.68 -11.80 1.28
CA MET A 72 2.51 -11.47 -0.12
C MET A 72 2.32 -9.97 -0.31
N GLU A 73 2.72 -9.51 -1.49
CA GLU A 73 2.55 -8.12 -1.94
C GLU A 73 1.84 -8.08 -3.28
N VAL A 74 1.10 -6.99 -3.50
CA VAL A 74 0.43 -6.67 -4.76
C VAL A 74 0.76 -5.23 -5.10
N SER A 75 1.24 -4.99 -6.31
CA SER A 75 1.62 -3.64 -6.71
C SER A 75 1.21 -3.29 -8.13
N GLY A 76 1.28 -1.99 -8.44
CA GLY A 76 0.89 -1.47 -9.74
C GLY A 76 0.77 0.05 -9.75
N TYR A 77 0.01 0.55 -10.70
CA TYR A 77 -0.15 1.98 -10.95
C TYR A 77 -1.62 2.37 -11.11
N VAL A 78 -1.94 3.58 -10.67
CA VAL A 78 -3.22 4.22 -10.97
C VAL A 78 -2.96 5.45 -11.82
N VAL A 79 -3.65 5.50 -12.96
CA VAL A 79 -3.59 6.64 -13.90
C VAL A 79 -5.00 7.16 -14.18
N ALA A 80 -5.11 8.44 -14.49
CA ALA A 80 -6.38 9.02 -14.90
C ALA A 80 -6.81 8.47 -16.27
N ALA A 81 -8.06 8.06 -16.41
CA ALA A 81 -8.57 7.48 -17.66
C ALA A 81 -8.54 8.47 -18.83
N GLN A 82 -8.60 9.77 -18.56
CA GLN A 82 -8.68 10.82 -19.57
C GLN A 82 -7.36 11.07 -20.31
N ASN A 83 -6.24 11.07 -19.57
CA ASN A 83 -4.94 11.55 -20.09
C ASN A 83 -3.77 10.63 -19.71
N LEU A 84 -4.04 9.55 -18.97
CA LEU A 84 -3.05 8.59 -18.47
C LEU A 84 -1.99 9.19 -17.52
N GLU A 85 -2.27 10.35 -16.95
CA GLU A 85 -1.41 10.93 -15.92
C GLU A 85 -1.52 10.16 -14.60
N PRO A 86 -0.42 10.07 -13.84
CA PRO A 86 -0.42 9.42 -12.53
C PRO A 86 -1.41 10.06 -11.56
N VAL A 87 -2.19 9.23 -10.87
CA VAL A 87 -3.11 9.69 -9.80
C VAL A 87 -2.43 9.49 -8.46
N LYS A 88 -2.05 10.60 -7.80
CA LYS A 88 -1.45 10.61 -6.47
C LYS A 88 -2.51 10.58 -5.38
N GLY A 89 -2.24 9.82 -4.30
CA GLY A 89 -3.01 9.89 -3.07
C GLY A 89 -4.32 9.12 -3.07
N ILE A 90 -4.66 8.42 -4.15
CA ILE A 90 -5.85 7.57 -4.21
C ILE A 90 -5.61 6.27 -3.42
N LEU A 91 -6.61 5.81 -2.68
CA LEU A 91 -6.56 4.53 -1.99
C LEU A 91 -6.72 3.38 -3.00
N VAL A 92 -5.95 2.31 -2.82
CA VAL A 92 -6.09 1.06 -3.58
C VAL A 92 -6.32 -0.07 -2.60
N GLY A 93 -7.43 -0.78 -2.77
CA GLY A 93 -7.86 -1.83 -1.85
C GLY A 93 -8.10 -3.18 -2.52
N LEU A 94 -7.91 -4.23 -1.73
CA LEU A 94 -8.19 -5.61 -2.11
C LEU A 94 -9.49 -6.09 -1.46
N TYR A 95 -10.26 -6.87 -2.22
CA TYR A 95 -11.48 -7.54 -1.77
C TYR A 95 -11.37 -9.04 -2.05
N ALA A 96 -11.55 -9.86 -1.01
CA ALA A 96 -11.62 -11.31 -1.16
C ALA A 96 -12.98 -11.76 -1.73
N ASN A 97 -14.03 -10.97 -1.49
CA ASN A 97 -15.35 -11.21 -2.09
C ASN A 97 -15.33 -10.81 -3.57
N GLN A 98 -15.68 -11.75 -4.44
CA GLN A 98 -15.64 -11.60 -5.90
C GLN A 98 -16.88 -10.91 -6.50
N ALA A 99 -17.91 -10.65 -5.70
CA ALA A 99 -19.14 -10.00 -6.18
C ALA A 99 -18.86 -8.52 -6.52
N ASP A 100 -19.40 -8.04 -7.63
CA ASP A 100 -19.27 -6.63 -8.04
C ASP A 100 -19.81 -5.65 -6.99
N SER A 101 -20.79 -6.07 -6.20
CA SER A 101 -21.34 -5.27 -5.10
C SER A 101 -20.44 -5.18 -3.87
N ALA A 102 -19.34 -5.96 -3.80
CA ALA A 102 -18.43 -5.94 -2.65
C ALA A 102 -17.84 -4.55 -2.43
N PHE A 103 -17.45 -3.88 -3.50
CA PHE A 103 -16.89 -2.54 -3.48
C PHE A 103 -17.81 -1.48 -2.82
N GLN A 104 -19.12 -1.65 -2.93
CA GLN A 104 -20.12 -0.74 -2.35
C GLN A 104 -20.59 -1.15 -0.95
N LYS A 105 -20.43 -2.42 -0.58
CA LYS A 105 -21.06 -2.98 0.64
C LYS A 105 -20.07 -3.40 1.71
N LEU A 106 -18.82 -3.62 1.33
CA LEU A 106 -17.80 -4.14 2.23
C LEU A 106 -16.64 -3.16 2.32
N PRO A 107 -16.00 -3.02 3.48
CA PRO A 107 -14.76 -2.29 3.59
C PRO A 107 -13.64 -3.02 2.85
N MET A 108 -12.61 -2.29 2.47
CA MET A 108 -11.38 -2.86 1.91
C MET A 108 -10.76 -3.86 2.90
N LEU A 109 -10.37 -5.03 2.41
CA LEU A 109 -9.68 -6.04 3.22
C LEU A 109 -8.24 -5.60 3.52
N ARG A 110 -7.58 -5.06 2.52
CA ARG A 110 -6.22 -4.51 2.56
C ARG A 110 -6.21 -3.21 1.77
N VAL A 111 -5.38 -2.27 2.19
CA VAL A 111 -5.34 -0.94 1.57
C VAL A 111 -3.92 -0.40 1.51
N SER A 112 -3.64 0.36 0.47
CA SER A 112 -2.46 1.21 0.31
C SER A 112 -2.86 2.51 -0.38
N ARG A 113 -1.92 3.45 -0.50
CA ARG A 113 -2.14 4.73 -1.18
C ARG A 113 -1.09 4.92 -2.27
N THR A 114 -1.48 5.54 -3.38
CA THR A 114 -0.55 5.82 -4.47
C THR A 114 0.41 6.96 -4.12
N ASP A 115 1.65 6.81 -4.54
CA ASP A 115 2.69 7.84 -4.46
C ASP A 115 2.53 8.92 -5.57
N SER A 116 3.50 9.83 -5.67
CA SER A 116 3.51 10.91 -6.68
C SER A 116 3.58 10.42 -8.13
N ARG A 117 3.96 9.15 -8.34
CA ARG A 117 4.02 8.50 -9.66
C ARG A 117 2.79 7.64 -9.94
N GLY A 118 1.80 7.69 -9.04
CA GLY A 118 0.62 6.82 -9.11
C GLY A 118 0.90 5.37 -8.73
N HIS A 119 2.10 5.06 -8.21
CA HIS A 119 2.48 3.72 -7.83
C HIS A 119 1.93 3.36 -6.46
N PHE A 120 1.46 2.13 -6.29
CA PHE A 120 1.01 1.57 -5.01
C PHE A 120 1.66 0.21 -4.74
N VAL A 121 1.82 -0.12 -3.46
CA VAL A 121 2.22 -1.45 -2.99
C VAL A 121 1.35 -1.81 -1.79
N ILE A 122 0.57 -2.87 -1.92
CA ILE A 122 -0.24 -3.43 -0.83
C ILE A 122 0.52 -4.60 -0.22
N LYS A 123 0.93 -4.46 1.02
CA LYS A 123 1.73 -5.45 1.76
C LYS A 123 0.88 -6.24 2.75
N GLY A 124 1.44 -7.34 3.25
CA GLY A 124 0.79 -8.18 4.25
C GLY A 124 -0.45 -8.89 3.71
N VAL A 125 -0.43 -9.25 2.45
CA VAL A 125 -1.52 -9.95 1.77
C VAL A 125 -1.38 -11.44 1.99
N LYS A 126 -2.49 -12.12 2.28
CA LYS A 126 -2.53 -13.58 2.31
C LYS A 126 -2.50 -14.14 0.89
N GLN A 127 -1.90 -15.31 0.70
CA GLN A 127 -2.00 -15.98 -0.59
C GLN A 127 -3.47 -16.26 -0.94
N GLY A 128 -3.90 -15.84 -2.13
CA GLY A 128 -5.30 -15.98 -2.53
C GLY A 128 -5.63 -15.18 -3.79
N SER A 129 -6.92 -15.14 -4.10
CA SER A 129 -7.46 -14.39 -5.26
C SER A 129 -8.30 -13.23 -4.80
N TYR A 130 -8.11 -12.07 -5.45
CA TYR A 130 -8.68 -10.78 -5.01
C TYR A 130 -9.20 -9.97 -6.19
N ARG A 131 -10.20 -9.13 -5.90
CA ARG A 131 -10.58 -8.00 -6.75
C ARG A 131 -9.81 -6.77 -6.27
N VAL A 132 -9.39 -5.92 -7.21
CA VAL A 132 -8.65 -4.68 -6.93
C VAL A 132 -9.50 -3.49 -7.33
N TYR A 133 -9.68 -2.55 -6.40
CA TYR A 133 -10.36 -1.29 -6.65
C TYR A 133 -9.53 -0.13 -6.13
N ALA A 134 -9.59 1.01 -6.81
CA ALA A 134 -9.09 2.26 -6.29
C ALA A 134 -10.27 3.19 -5.98
N LEU A 135 -10.12 4.00 -4.94
CA LEU A 135 -11.14 4.91 -4.44
C LEU A 135 -10.51 6.20 -3.94
N GLN A 136 -10.94 7.32 -4.47
CA GLN A 136 -10.67 8.62 -3.85
C GLN A 136 -11.71 8.86 -2.77
N ASP A 137 -11.46 8.27 -1.61
CA ASP A 137 -12.32 8.32 -0.45
C ASP A 137 -12.37 9.75 0.12
N MET A 138 -13.54 10.38 0.03
CA MET A 138 -13.75 11.77 0.41
C MET A 138 -14.20 11.94 1.87
N ASP A 139 -14.78 10.88 2.46
CA ASP A 139 -15.36 10.91 3.80
C ASP A 139 -14.63 10.00 4.81
N GLY A 140 -13.61 9.26 4.37
CA GLY A 140 -12.75 8.45 5.24
C GLY A 140 -13.38 7.13 5.69
N ASN A 141 -14.38 6.63 4.96
CA ASN A 141 -15.11 5.43 5.34
C ASN A 141 -14.61 4.13 4.66
N TYR A 142 -13.65 4.24 3.73
CA TYR A 142 -13.07 3.15 2.95
C TYR A 142 -14.09 2.37 2.09
N GLN A 143 -15.21 3.02 1.73
CA GLN A 143 -16.27 2.46 0.90
C GLN A 143 -16.73 3.47 -0.14
N PHE A 144 -17.13 2.99 -1.32
CA PHE A 144 -17.73 3.85 -2.33
C PHE A 144 -19.17 4.19 -1.96
N THR A 145 -19.39 5.41 -1.48
CA THR A 145 -20.69 5.90 -1.02
C THR A 145 -21.20 7.10 -1.81
N GLN A 146 -20.30 7.84 -2.45
CA GLN A 146 -20.63 9.08 -3.16
C GLN A 146 -20.27 8.98 -4.63
N LYS A 147 -21.19 9.41 -5.51
CA LYS A 147 -20.94 9.42 -6.97
C LYS A 147 -19.84 10.39 -7.42
N SER A 148 -19.46 11.33 -6.56
CA SER A 148 -18.37 12.28 -6.81
C SER A 148 -16.99 11.69 -6.55
N GLU A 149 -16.92 10.52 -5.92
CA GLU A 149 -15.65 9.85 -5.65
C GLU A 149 -15.09 9.22 -6.92
N MET A 150 -13.83 9.53 -7.21
CA MET A 150 -13.12 8.92 -8.32
C MET A 150 -12.85 7.45 -7.99
N ILE A 151 -13.11 6.57 -8.95
CA ILE A 151 -12.90 5.13 -8.81
C ILE A 151 -12.05 4.56 -9.93
N ALA A 152 -11.40 3.45 -9.66
CA ALA A 152 -10.79 2.60 -10.68
C ALA A 152 -10.93 1.13 -10.28
N PHE A 153 -10.98 0.24 -11.24
CA PHE A 153 -11.05 -1.20 -10.99
C PHE A 153 -10.39 -2.00 -12.10
N ASN A 154 -9.95 -3.20 -11.74
CA ASN A 154 -9.59 -4.22 -12.70
C ASN A 154 -10.78 -5.16 -12.90
N HIS A 155 -11.08 -5.48 -14.15
CA HIS A 155 -12.18 -6.39 -14.48
C HIS A 155 -11.88 -7.82 -14.04
N ASP A 156 -10.62 -8.21 -14.11
CA ASP A 156 -10.17 -9.56 -13.78
C ASP A 156 -9.77 -9.68 -12.30
N THR A 157 -9.99 -10.87 -11.76
CA THR A 157 -9.46 -11.28 -10.46
C THR A 157 -7.96 -11.48 -10.55
N ILE A 158 -7.22 -10.94 -9.58
CA ILE A 158 -5.79 -11.21 -9.44
C ILE A 158 -5.55 -12.37 -8.48
N THR A 159 -4.47 -13.11 -8.68
CA THR A 159 -4.02 -14.15 -7.76
C THR A 159 -2.60 -13.85 -7.31
N THR A 160 -2.40 -13.79 -5.98
CA THR A 160 -1.07 -13.53 -5.41
C THR A 160 -0.16 -14.74 -5.56
N SER A 161 1.08 -14.48 -5.93
CA SER A 161 2.14 -15.48 -6.02
C SER A 161 3.51 -14.86 -5.72
N MET A 162 4.54 -15.71 -5.59
CA MET A 162 5.91 -15.27 -5.44
C MET A 162 6.85 -16.20 -6.20
N LYS A 163 7.98 -15.67 -6.63
CA LYS A 163 9.07 -16.42 -7.23
C LYS A 163 10.42 -15.87 -6.76
N GLY A 164 11.44 -16.73 -6.77
CA GLY A 164 12.82 -16.26 -6.63
C GLY A 164 13.23 -15.51 -7.90
N ASP A 165 13.91 -14.38 -7.74
CA ASP A 165 14.44 -13.59 -8.85
C ASP A 165 15.79 -12.98 -8.47
N ILE A 166 16.51 -12.42 -9.44
CA ILE A 166 17.83 -11.82 -9.24
C ILE A 166 17.78 -10.39 -9.74
N ARG A 167 18.09 -9.44 -8.87
CA ARG A 167 18.29 -8.05 -9.25
C ARG A 167 19.77 -7.70 -9.30
N GLN A 168 20.08 -6.69 -10.09
CA GLN A 168 21.40 -6.13 -10.19
C GLN A 168 21.45 -4.82 -9.42
N ASP A 169 22.24 -4.80 -8.35
CA ASP A 169 22.50 -3.59 -7.57
C ASP A 169 23.83 -2.97 -8.05
N THR A 170 23.78 -1.72 -8.48
CA THR A 170 24.95 -0.95 -8.90
C THR A 170 25.43 -0.11 -7.75
N LEU A 171 26.67 -0.35 -7.31
CA LEU A 171 27.34 0.48 -6.33
C LEU A 171 28.15 1.56 -7.04
N TRP A 172 27.98 2.81 -6.62
CA TRP A 172 28.65 3.96 -7.22
C TRP A 172 29.75 4.44 -6.29
N THR A 173 30.92 4.78 -6.85
CA THR A 173 32.00 5.46 -6.11
C THR A 173 31.70 6.95 -6.02
N ASP A 174 31.17 7.51 -7.09
CA ASP A 174 30.67 8.89 -7.21
C ASP A 174 29.57 8.94 -8.28
N SER A 175 29.03 10.11 -8.58
CA SER A 175 27.93 10.30 -9.53
C SER A 175 28.19 9.83 -10.98
N LEU A 176 29.44 9.52 -11.32
CA LEU A 176 29.85 9.16 -12.70
C LEU A 176 30.53 7.79 -12.79
N HIS A 177 31.01 7.23 -11.67
CA HIS A 177 31.82 6.02 -11.66
C HIS A 177 31.17 4.88 -10.87
N ILE A 178 31.01 3.74 -11.51
CA ILE A 178 30.50 2.51 -10.90
C ILE A 178 31.65 1.85 -10.15
N ALA A 179 31.47 1.57 -8.84
CA ALA A 179 32.42 0.84 -8.03
C ALA A 179 32.30 -0.67 -8.22
N ASP A 180 31.06 -1.17 -8.26
CA ASP A 180 30.76 -2.61 -8.35
C ASP A 180 29.33 -2.84 -8.84
N ILE A 181 29.10 -4.03 -9.39
CA ILE A 181 27.80 -4.52 -9.78
C ILE A 181 27.55 -5.86 -9.10
N LYS A 182 26.60 -5.88 -8.17
CA LYS A 182 26.25 -7.09 -7.43
C LYS A 182 24.95 -7.68 -7.92
N ARG A 183 24.92 -9.00 -8.08
CA ARG A 183 23.69 -9.75 -8.32
C ARG A 183 23.18 -10.26 -6.98
N VAL A 184 21.97 -9.82 -6.60
CA VAL A 184 21.35 -10.17 -5.32
C VAL A 184 20.05 -10.91 -5.58
N GLY A 185 19.94 -12.11 -5.00
CA GLY A 185 18.68 -12.85 -5.01
C GLY A 185 17.63 -12.16 -4.14
N TYR A 186 16.39 -12.08 -4.62
CA TYR A 186 15.27 -11.55 -3.84
C TYR A 186 13.99 -12.33 -4.15
N THR A 187 12.98 -12.16 -3.29
CA THR A 187 11.64 -12.69 -3.53
C THR A 187 10.85 -11.66 -4.34
N HIS A 188 10.42 -12.05 -5.51
CA HIS A 188 9.59 -11.25 -6.39
C HIS A 188 8.11 -11.62 -6.16
N PHE A 189 7.33 -10.67 -5.68
CA PHE A 189 5.89 -10.84 -5.49
C PHE A 189 5.13 -10.43 -6.74
N LEU A 190 4.05 -11.16 -7.01
CA LEU A 190 3.20 -10.96 -8.18
C LEU A 190 1.71 -10.94 -7.77
N PRO A 191 0.87 -10.18 -8.48
CA PRO A 191 1.18 -9.28 -9.59
C PRO A 191 1.85 -7.98 -9.13
N ASP A 192 2.70 -7.41 -9.98
CA ASP A 192 3.45 -6.17 -9.75
C ASP A 192 3.24 -5.12 -10.85
N ASP A 193 2.38 -5.42 -11.82
CA ASP A 193 2.16 -4.64 -13.05
C ASP A 193 0.70 -4.20 -13.24
N ILE A 194 -0.11 -4.25 -12.18
CA ILE A 194 -1.52 -3.87 -12.25
C ILE A 194 -1.63 -2.40 -12.68
N THR A 195 -2.42 -2.15 -13.72
CA THR A 195 -2.72 -0.78 -14.15
C THR A 195 -4.21 -0.51 -14.01
N LEU A 196 -4.56 0.42 -13.13
CA LEU A 196 -5.92 0.88 -12.90
C LEU A 196 -6.13 2.25 -13.57
N ARG A 197 -7.27 2.43 -14.23
CA ARG A 197 -7.66 3.70 -14.87
C ARG A 197 -8.78 4.35 -14.08
N ALA A 198 -8.47 5.46 -13.43
CA ALA A 198 -9.39 6.17 -12.56
C ALA A 198 -10.28 7.15 -13.34
N PHE A 199 -11.56 7.17 -12.99
CA PHE A 199 -12.60 8.03 -13.58
C PHE A 199 -13.64 8.41 -12.53
N ASN A 200 -14.39 9.49 -12.81
CA ASN A 200 -15.56 9.93 -12.05
C ASN A 200 -16.84 9.46 -12.72
#